data_21a76a3e73e33ed1d9bfcdc6b081da6a
#
_entry.id   21a76a3e73e33ed1d9bfcdc6b081da6a
#
_cell.length_a   1.000
_cell.length_b   1.000
_cell.length_c   1.000
_cell.angle_alpha   90.00
_cell.angle_beta   90.00
_cell.angle_gamma   90.00
#
_symmetry.space_group_name_H-M   'P 1'
#
loop_
_entity.id
_entity.type
_entity.pdbx_description
1 polymer ?
#
loop_
_entity_poly.entity_id
_entity_poly.type
_entity_poly.pdbx_seq_one_letter_code
_entity_poly.pdbx_strand_id
1 'polypeptide(L)'
;MQHHIQNKIYHVEILPPKQATEKLREDLKTFTDKYEKVRQSGRCACITDNAMGLLAFQGAECIEELGLAVSGDQVMIHLNTFHTKENLHEILDSCKKLGIKYLLVVSGDGSDRLPKLQPADVGAEHVQSVTSVELLRYINREYPGVFTMGVAFNPYEPPEHEFEKLKRKFAAGASFIITQPIIEKNAVIDEMLQKYPGVPVIIEAWMSKKIGLLSEAVGYTIPEDTPFDPIATLKQIHRDYPNCGVYLSLLGFKTQYPLISETWK
;
A
#
# COMPACT_ATOMS: atom_id res chain seq x y z
N MET A 1 7.92 4.23 10.72
CA MET A 1 8.02 4.66 9.31
C MET A 1 9.20 5.61 9.06
N GLN A 2 9.45 6.60 9.93
CA GLN A 2 10.60 7.52 9.79
C GLN A 2 11.96 6.79 9.67
N HIS A 3 12.14 5.69 10.41
CA HIS A 3 13.33 4.85 10.31
C HIS A 3 13.55 4.26 8.91
N HIS A 4 12.47 3.87 8.21
CA HIS A 4 12.56 3.37 6.82
C HIS A 4 13.08 4.44 5.86
N ILE A 5 12.59 5.68 6.01
CA ILE A 5 13.02 6.81 5.18
C ILE A 5 14.51 7.12 5.43
N GLN A 6 14.92 7.23 6.70
CA GLN A 6 16.31 7.51 7.08
C GLN A 6 17.30 6.44 6.60
N ASN A 7 16.90 5.18 6.61
CA ASN A 7 17.72 4.05 6.17
C ASN A 7 17.48 3.68 4.69
N LYS A 8 16.72 4.49 3.96
CA LYS A 8 16.44 4.29 2.53
C LYS A 8 15.91 2.89 2.21
N ILE A 9 14.98 2.40 3.04
CA ILE A 9 14.35 1.10 2.88
C ILE A 9 13.23 1.22 1.84
N TYR A 10 13.36 0.50 0.73
CA TYR A 10 12.28 0.39 -0.25
C TYR A 10 11.10 -0.41 0.30
N HIS A 11 9.90 0.08 0.00
CA HIS A 11 8.65 -0.64 0.19
C HIS A 11 8.30 -1.33 -1.13
N VAL A 12 8.18 -2.64 -1.12
CA VAL A 12 8.05 -3.45 -2.33
C VAL A 12 6.72 -4.16 -2.36
N GLU A 13 5.91 -3.86 -3.37
CA GLU A 13 4.61 -4.48 -3.56
C GLU A 13 4.72 -5.98 -3.84
N ILE A 14 3.91 -6.76 -3.13
CA ILE A 14 3.76 -8.20 -3.33
C ILE A 14 2.26 -8.52 -3.34
N LEU A 15 1.80 -9.11 -4.44
CA LEU A 15 0.44 -9.60 -4.54
C LEU A 15 0.36 -11.01 -3.95
N PRO A 16 -0.57 -11.27 -3.02
CA PRO A 16 -0.85 -12.63 -2.56
C PRO A 16 -1.53 -13.45 -3.66
N PRO A 17 -1.56 -14.79 -3.56
CA PRO A 17 -2.27 -15.64 -4.51
C PRO A 17 -3.76 -15.33 -4.56
N LYS A 18 -4.37 -15.46 -5.73
CA LYS A 18 -5.82 -15.38 -5.90
C LYS A 18 -6.47 -16.64 -5.35
N GLN A 19 -7.63 -16.51 -4.69
CA GLN A 19 -8.36 -17.68 -4.17
C GLN A 19 -8.87 -18.61 -5.30
N ALA A 20 -9.22 -18.03 -6.46
CA ALA A 20 -9.71 -18.79 -7.62
C ALA A 20 -8.58 -19.35 -8.51
N THR A 21 -7.38 -19.59 -7.96
CA THR A 21 -6.28 -20.17 -8.73
C THR A 21 -6.38 -21.70 -8.85
N GLU A 22 -6.09 -22.24 -10.03
CA GLU A 22 -5.97 -23.68 -10.25
C GLU A 22 -4.58 -24.22 -9.87
N LYS A 23 -3.62 -23.33 -9.57
CA LYS A 23 -2.21 -23.62 -9.30
C LYS A 23 -1.77 -23.14 -7.93
N LEU A 24 -2.61 -23.34 -6.92
CA LEU A 24 -2.41 -22.78 -5.58
C LEU A 24 -1.01 -23.05 -5.02
N ARG A 25 -0.51 -24.29 -5.13
CA ARG A 25 0.81 -24.67 -4.61
C ARG A 25 1.95 -23.89 -5.30
N GLU A 26 1.87 -23.68 -6.62
CA GLU A 26 2.86 -22.93 -7.39
C GLU A 26 2.79 -21.43 -7.04
N ASP A 27 1.59 -20.90 -6.86
CA ASP A 27 1.37 -19.49 -6.54
C ASP A 27 1.81 -19.17 -5.11
N LEU A 28 1.53 -20.06 -4.14
CA LEU A 28 2.05 -19.95 -2.78
C LEU A 28 3.58 -20.00 -2.74
N LYS A 29 4.19 -20.92 -3.51
CA LYS A 29 5.65 -20.96 -3.64
C LYS A 29 6.19 -19.65 -4.24
N THR A 30 5.54 -19.13 -5.29
CA THR A 30 5.92 -17.86 -5.92
C THR A 30 5.81 -16.69 -4.94
N PHE A 31 4.77 -16.66 -4.13
CA PHE A 31 4.59 -15.67 -3.06
C PHE A 31 5.72 -15.76 -2.04
N THR A 32 6.01 -16.97 -1.53
CA THR A 32 7.10 -17.24 -0.59
C THR A 32 8.44 -16.74 -1.14
N ASP A 33 8.79 -17.14 -2.38
CA ASP A 33 10.05 -16.77 -3.02
C ASP A 33 10.21 -15.23 -3.15
N LYS A 34 9.12 -14.51 -3.48
CA LYS A 34 9.11 -13.03 -3.54
C LYS A 34 9.27 -12.41 -2.16
N TYR A 35 8.49 -12.85 -1.20
CA TYR A 35 8.49 -12.36 0.18
C TYR A 35 9.88 -12.50 0.81
N GLU A 36 10.45 -13.69 0.77
CA GLU A 36 11.78 -13.97 1.31
C GLU A 36 12.87 -13.15 0.62
N LYS A 37 12.80 -13.02 -0.71
CA LYS A 37 13.76 -12.20 -1.47
C LYS A 37 13.72 -10.72 -1.08
N VAL A 38 12.53 -10.17 -0.87
CA VAL A 38 12.37 -8.77 -0.42
C VAL A 38 12.92 -8.61 1.00
N ARG A 39 12.53 -9.49 1.92
CA ARG A 39 12.95 -9.45 3.31
C ARG A 39 14.46 -9.63 3.48
N GLN A 40 15.07 -10.62 2.81
CA GLN A 40 16.50 -10.89 2.87
C GLN A 40 17.36 -9.76 2.29
N SER A 41 16.79 -8.94 1.39
CA SER A 41 17.46 -7.73 0.88
C SER A 41 17.31 -6.51 1.80
N GLY A 42 16.75 -6.65 3.00
CA GLY A 42 16.57 -5.56 3.95
C GLY A 42 15.47 -4.57 3.56
N ARG A 43 14.53 -4.97 2.68
CA ARG A 43 13.41 -4.15 2.20
C ARG A 43 12.12 -4.50 2.92
N CYS A 44 11.12 -3.62 2.84
CA CYS A 44 9.80 -3.85 3.41
C CYS A 44 8.89 -4.54 2.39
N ALA A 45 8.36 -5.71 2.73
CA ALA A 45 7.36 -6.42 1.93
C ALA A 45 5.98 -5.81 2.19
N CYS A 46 5.37 -5.22 1.17
CA CYS A 46 4.06 -4.59 1.22
C CYS A 46 3.05 -5.50 0.51
N ILE A 47 2.21 -6.17 1.28
CA ILE A 47 1.30 -7.19 0.75
C ILE A 47 -0.06 -6.56 0.52
N THR A 48 -0.53 -6.63 -0.73
CA THR A 48 -1.81 -6.03 -1.14
C THR A 48 -3.00 -6.81 -0.62
N ASP A 49 -4.15 -6.14 -0.54
CA ASP A 49 -5.43 -6.69 -0.11
C ASP A 49 -6.45 -6.57 -1.24
N ASN A 50 -6.87 -7.70 -1.80
CA ASN A 50 -7.88 -7.78 -2.87
C ASN A 50 -7.67 -6.75 -3.99
N ALA A 51 -6.41 -6.55 -4.40
CA ALA A 51 -6.04 -5.56 -5.40
C ALA A 51 -6.84 -5.75 -6.70
N MET A 52 -7.25 -4.64 -7.32
CA MET A 52 -8.08 -4.60 -8.52
C MET A 52 -9.45 -5.30 -8.35
N GLY A 53 -9.99 -5.37 -7.13
CA GLY A 53 -11.25 -6.04 -6.84
C GLY A 53 -11.22 -7.56 -7.02
N LEU A 54 -10.05 -8.17 -7.03
CA LEU A 54 -9.89 -9.62 -7.18
C LEU A 54 -9.70 -10.28 -5.82
N LEU A 55 -10.55 -11.27 -5.51
CA LEU A 55 -10.47 -12.01 -4.26
C LEU A 55 -9.14 -12.78 -4.17
N ALA A 56 -8.33 -12.44 -3.19
CA ALA A 56 -7.03 -13.04 -2.91
C ALA A 56 -6.98 -13.60 -1.47
N PHE A 57 -5.99 -14.43 -1.19
CA PHE A 57 -5.68 -14.81 0.18
C PHE A 57 -5.17 -13.59 0.96
N GLN A 58 -5.40 -13.58 2.26
CA GLN A 58 -4.93 -12.47 3.10
C GLN A 58 -3.43 -12.57 3.35
N GLY A 59 -2.72 -11.42 3.31
CA GLY A 59 -1.28 -11.41 3.46
C GLY A 59 -0.80 -11.98 4.80
N ALA A 60 -1.49 -11.66 5.89
CA ALA A 60 -1.18 -12.19 7.21
C ALA A 60 -1.44 -13.70 7.31
N GLU A 61 -2.55 -14.18 6.73
CA GLU A 61 -2.86 -15.60 6.60
C GLU A 61 -1.76 -16.36 5.84
N CYS A 62 -1.35 -15.85 4.67
CA CYS A 62 -0.27 -16.47 3.89
C CYS A 62 1.04 -16.57 4.68
N ILE A 63 1.40 -15.52 5.43
CA ILE A 63 2.61 -15.51 6.27
C ILE A 63 2.50 -16.57 7.36
N GLU A 64 1.37 -16.65 8.05
CA GLU A 64 1.15 -17.56 9.16
C GLU A 64 1.13 -19.03 8.70
N GLU A 65 0.32 -19.36 7.68
CA GLU A 65 0.18 -20.71 7.16
C GLU A 65 1.45 -21.27 6.51
N LEU A 66 2.24 -20.39 5.88
CA LEU A 66 3.52 -20.78 5.29
C LEU A 66 4.69 -20.73 6.27
N GLY A 67 4.46 -20.36 7.53
CA GLY A 67 5.50 -20.24 8.55
C GLY A 67 6.60 -19.25 8.19
N LEU A 68 6.27 -18.17 7.49
CA LEU A 68 7.25 -17.19 7.02
C LEU A 68 7.73 -16.31 8.19
N ALA A 69 9.01 -16.05 8.24
CA ALA A 69 9.57 -15.19 9.28
C ALA A 69 9.12 -13.74 9.12
N VAL A 70 8.72 -13.11 10.23
CA VAL A 70 8.32 -11.69 10.28
C VAL A 70 9.37 -10.92 11.09
N SER A 71 9.86 -9.81 10.52
CA SER A 71 10.45 -8.72 11.26
C SER A 71 9.44 -7.57 11.24
N GLY A 72 8.96 -7.12 12.38
CA GLY A 72 7.79 -6.25 12.50
C GLY A 72 7.89 -4.90 11.77
N ASP A 73 9.08 -4.50 11.39
CA ASP A 73 9.39 -3.30 10.61
C ASP A 73 9.61 -3.58 9.10
N GLN A 74 9.70 -4.86 8.69
CA GLN A 74 9.91 -5.25 7.29
C GLN A 74 8.65 -5.78 6.59
N VAL A 75 7.49 -5.66 7.22
CA VAL A 75 6.21 -6.09 6.65
C VAL A 75 5.17 -5.00 6.82
N MET A 76 4.45 -4.71 5.76
CA MET A 76 3.27 -3.87 5.73
C MET A 76 2.12 -4.65 5.10
N ILE A 77 0.96 -4.67 5.72
CA ILE A 77 -0.26 -5.23 5.16
C ILE A 77 -1.14 -4.08 4.66
N HIS A 78 -1.59 -4.17 3.42
CA HIS A 78 -2.69 -3.33 2.95
C HIS A 78 -4.00 -3.89 3.52
N LEU A 79 -4.90 -3.00 3.86
CA LEU A 79 -6.20 -3.36 4.39
C LEU A 79 -7.25 -2.41 3.83
N ASN A 80 -8.26 -2.98 3.19
CA ASN A 80 -9.34 -2.22 2.59
C ASN A 80 -10.70 -2.47 3.27
N THR A 81 -11.76 -1.88 2.74
CA THR A 81 -13.12 -1.98 3.30
C THR A 81 -13.92 -3.17 2.76
N PHE A 82 -13.33 -3.99 1.90
CA PHE A 82 -14.02 -5.11 1.25
C PHE A 82 -13.80 -6.43 2.00
N HIS A 83 -14.34 -6.47 3.22
CA HIS A 83 -14.33 -7.60 4.14
C HIS A 83 -15.67 -7.72 4.86
N THR A 84 -15.96 -8.87 5.45
CA THR A 84 -16.90 -8.95 6.57
C THR A 84 -16.23 -8.45 7.84
N LYS A 85 -16.99 -8.14 8.87
CA LYS A 85 -16.45 -7.75 10.17
C LYS A 85 -15.58 -8.86 10.78
N GLU A 86 -16.00 -10.10 10.65
CA GLU A 86 -15.28 -11.27 11.14
C GLU A 86 -13.93 -11.40 10.45
N ASN A 87 -13.87 -11.34 9.11
CA ASN A 87 -12.61 -11.39 8.37
C ASN A 87 -11.67 -10.24 8.73
N LEU A 88 -12.22 -9.03 8.93
CA LEU A 88 -11.42 -7.88 9.38
C LEU A 88 -10.71 -8.19 10.71
N HIS A 89 -11.44 -8.76 11.69
CA HIS A 89 -10.83 -9.13 12.97
C HIS A 89 -9.81 -10.26 12.83
N GLU A 90 -10.08 -11.29 12.04
CA GLU A 90 -9.12 -12.37 11.76
C GLU A 90 -7.80 -11.80 11.20
N ILE A 91 -7.88 -10.88 10.24
CA ILE A 91 -6.69 -10.23 9.66
C ILE A 91 -5.92 -9.42 10.71
N LEU A 92 -6.63 -8.59 11.49
CA LEU A 92 -6.01 -7.72 12.48
C LEU A 92 -5.40 -8.52 13.64
N ASP A 93 -6.06 -9.56 14.10
CA ASP A 93 -5.56 -10.45 15.16
C ASP A 93 -4.36 -11.26 14.69
N SER A 94 -4.37 -11.76 13.45
CA SER A 94 -3.20 -12.41 12.84
C SER A 94 -2.02 -11.44 12.70
N CYS A 95 -2.25 -10.22 12.21
CA CYS A 95 -1.21 -9.18 12.17
C CYS A 95 -0.62 -8.91 13.55
N LYS A 96 -1.46 -8.75 14.57
CA LYS A 96 -1.04 -8.53 15.95
C LYS A 96 -0.23 -9.72 16.49
N LYS A 97 -0.70 -10.94 16.28
CA LYS A 97 -0.02 -12.19 16.69
C LYS A 97 1.37 -12.34 16.04
N LEU A 98 1.48 -11.99 14.75
CA LEU A 98 2.73 -12.01 14.00
C LEU A 98 3.66 -10.83 14.31
N GLY A 99 3.22 -9.84 15.09
CA GLY A 99 4.00 -8.64 15.39
C GLY A 99 4.14 -7.67 14.21
N ILE A 100 3.26 -7.77 13.21
CA ILE A 100 3.19 -6.84 12.07
C ILE A 100 2.65 -5.50 12.58
N LYS A 101 3.41 -4.43 12.38
CA LYS A 101 3.08 -3.11 12.91
C LYS A 101 2.48 -2.17 11.87
N TYR A 102 2.85 -2.31 10.61
CA TYR A 102 2.45 -1.36 9.57
C TYR A 102 1.23 -1.85 8.79
N LEU A 103 0.22 -0.98 8.74
CA LEU A 103 -0.95 -1.16 7.88
C LEU A 103 -1.05 0.02 6.90
N LEU A 104 -1.34 -0.25 5.64
CA LEU A 104 -1.82 0.76 4.70
C LEU A 104 -3.33 0.61 4.58
N VAL A 105 -4.07 1.58 5.12
CA VAL A 105 -5.54 1.54 5.17
C VAL A 105 -6.11 2.32 4.00
N VAL A 106 -6.81 1.61 3.11
CA VAL A 106 -7.37 2.16 1.87
C VAL A 106 -8.88 1.86 1.78
N SER A 107 -9.59 2.55 0.89
CA SER A 107 -11.00 2.23 0.63
C SER A 107 -11.16 0.96 -0.19
N GLY A 108 -10.19 0.67 -1.07
CA GLY A 108 -10.17 -0.48 -1.97
C GLY A 108 -10.89 -0.21 -3.29
N ASP A 109 -10.59 -1.03 -4.32
CA ASP A 109 -11.09 -0.85 -5.68
C ASP A 109 -12.52 -1.37 -5.88
N GLY A 110 -13.00 -2.18 -4.98
CA GLY A 110 -14.36 -2.71 -4.98
C GLY A 110 -14.69 -3.68 -6.12
N SER A 111 -15.59 -4.61 -5.81
CA SER A 111 -16.18 -5.52 -6.78
C SER A 111 -17.47 -6.05 -6.17
N ASP A 112 -18.49 -6.25 -6.97
CA ASP A 112 -19.77 -6.85 -6.52
C ASP A 112 -19.58 -8.29 -5.97
N ARG A 113 -18.41 -8.87 -6.18
CA ARG A 113 -18.04 -10.20 -5.69
C ARG A 113 -17.42 -10.22 -4.31
N LEU A 114 -17.02 -9.04 -3.80
CA LEU A 114 -16.40 -8.90 -2.50
C LEU A 114 -17.42 -8.42 -1.47
N PRO A 115 -17.45 -9.00 -0.26
CA PRO A 115 -18.20 -8.42 0.83
C PRO A 115 -17.68 -7.02 1.12
N LYS A 116 -18.50 -6.14 1.68
CA LYS A 116 -18.11 -4.81 2.08
C LYS A 116 -18.59 -4.52 3.49
N LEU A 117 -17.71 -4.00 4.33
CA LEU A 117 -18.04 -3.51 5.65
C LEU A 117 -19.23 -2.55 5.59
N GLN A 118 -20.21 -2.80 6.43
CA GLN A 118 -21.36 -1.92 6.60
C GLN A 118 -21.06 -0.87 7.68
N PRO A 119 -21.69 0.31 7.64
CA PRO A 119 -21.52 1.32 8.67
C PRO A 119 -21.71 0.81 10.09
N ALA A 120 -22.70 -0.09 10.31
CA ALA A 120 -22.95 -0.71 11.60
C ALA A 120 -21.80 -1.61 12.10
N ASP A 121 -21.04 -2.25 11.19
CA ASP A 121 -19.93 -3.12 11.56
C ASP A 121 -18.81 -2.36 12.28
N VAL A 122 -18.64 -1.08 11.91
CA VAL A 122 -17.59 -0.20 12.42
C VAL A 122 -18.10 0.89 13.36
N GLY A 123 -19.40 0.89 13.69
CA GLY A 123 -20.03 1.89 14.56
C GLY A 123 -20.07 3.28 13.94
N ALA A 124 -20.37 3.36 12.65
CA ALA A 124 -20.39 4.59 11.85
C ALA A 124 -21.73 4.76 11.11
N GLU A 125 -22.85 4.56 11.79
CA GLU A 125 -24.22 4.59 11.22
C GLU A 125 -24.59 5.95 10.62
N HIS A 126 -23.82 6.99 10.90
CA HIS A 126 -24.00 8.34 10.37
C HIS A 126 -23.49 8.51 8.93
N VAL A 127 -22.79 7.53 8.36
CA VAL A 127 -22.30 7.54 6.97
C VAL A 127 -23.06 6.53 6.10
N GLN A 128 -23.11 6.77 4.80
CA GLN A 128 -23.75 5.87 3.85
C GLN A 128 -22.88 4.65 3.50
N SER A 129 -21.56 4.79 3.59
CA SER A 129 -20.60 3.75 3.21
C SER A 129 -19.34 3.89 4.03
N VAL A 130 -18.74 2.74 4.39
CA VAL A 130 -17.44 2.70 5.05
C VAL A 130 -16.34 3.07 4.06
N THR A 131 -15.51 4.01 4.46
CA THR A 131 -14.29 4.43 3.73
C THR A 131 -13.05 4.13 4.58
N SER A 132 -11.87 4.43 4.06
CA SER A 132 -10.63 4.32 4.85
C SER A 132 -10.67 5.15 6.13
N VAL A 133 -11.44 6.23 6.19
CA VAL A 133 -11.57 7.08 7.40
C VAL A 133 -12.29 6.33 8.54
N GLU A 134 -13.42 5.70 8.23
CA GLU A 134 -14.19 4.92 9.22
C GLU A 134 -13.40 3.68 9.65
N LEU A 135 -12.73 3.02 8.71
CA LEU A 135 -11.87 1.87 9.00
C LEU A 135 -10.69 2.24 9.91
N LEU A 136 -10.02 3.37 9.66
CA LEU A 136 -8.96 3.89 10.54
C LEU A 136 -9.45 4.14 11.97
N ARG A 137 -10.61 4.80 12.13
CA ARG A 137 -11.20 5.06 13.45
C ARG A 137 -11.51 3.76 14.17
N TYR A 138 -12.07 2.80 13.44
CA TYR A 138 -12.41 1.49 13.97
C TYR A 138 -11.17 0.75 14.47
N ILE A 139 -10.13 0.63 13.64
CA ILE A 139 -8.88 -0.02 14.01
C ILE A 139 -8.23 0.66 15.21
N ASN A 140 -8.20 1.99 15.23
CA ASN A 140 -7.60 2.75 16.34
C ASN A 140 -8.35 2.55 17.67
N ARG A 141 -9.68 2.36 17.62
CA ARG A 141 -10.53 2.08 18.78
C ARG A 141 -10.36 0.65 19.30
N GLU A 142 -10.41 -0.35 18.38
CA GLU A 142 -10.38 -1.76 18.77
C GLU A 142 -8.95 -2.27 19.07
N TYR A 143 -7.93 -1.66 18.45
CA TYR A 143 -6.52 -2.04 18.58
C TYR A 143 -5.64 -0.83 18.97
N PRO A 144 -5.93 -0.15 20.09
CA PRO A 144 -5.23 1.10 20.46
C PRO A 144 -3.73 0.87 20.63
N GLY A 145 -2.92 1.63 19.87
CA GLY A 145 -1.46 1.59 19.94
C GLY A 145 -0.79 0.33 19.36
N VAL A 146 -1.56 -0.58 18.75
CA VAL A 146 -1.01 -1.82 18.15
C VAL A 146 -0.40 -1.53 16.78
N PHE A 147 -1.06 -0.73 15.96
CA PHE A 147 -0.67 -0.52 14.57
C PHE A 147 -0.22 0.92 14.30
N THR A 148 0.73 1.06 13.38
CA THR A 148 1.11 2.31 12.75
C THR A 148 0.46 2.35 11.37
N MET A 149 -0.55 3.22 11.20
CA MET A 149 -1.43 3.20 10.03
C MET A 149 -1.04 4.28 9.03
N GLY A 150 -0.84 3.88 7.77
CA GLY A 150 -0.67 4.77 6.63
C GLY A 150 -1.95 4.90 5.80
N VAL A 151 -1.96 5.91 4.96
CA VAL A 151 -3.07 6.21 4.06
C VAL A 151 -2.59 6.57 2.67
N ALA A 152 -3.42 6.29 1.66
CA ALA A 152 -3.15 6.71 0.30
C ALA A 152 -3.44 8.20 0.11
N PHE A 153 -2.65 8.85 -0.77
CA PHE A 153 -2.84 10.21 -1.27
C PHE A 153 -2.79 10.20 -2.79
N ASN A 154 -3.82 10.72 -3.46
CA ASN A 154 -3.89 10.76 -4.91
C ASN A 154 -3.62 12.18 -5.44
N PRO A 155 -2.41 12.46 -5.98
CA PRO A 155 -2.07 13.79 -6.46
C PRO A 155 -2.76 14.17 -7.78
N TYR A 156 -3.53 13.27 -8.40
CA TYR A 156 -4.29 13.50 -9.63
C TYR A 156 -5.75 13.89 -9.37
N GLU A 157 -6.24 13.72 -8.16
CA GLU A 157 -7.54 14.19 -7.71
C GLU A 157 -7.52 15.74 -7.54
N PRO A 158 -8.69 16.41 -7.55
CA PRO A 158 -8.74 17.82 -7.21
C PRO A 158 -8.08 18.10 -5.85
N PRO A 159 -7.06 18.97 -5.78
CA PRO A 159 -6.24 19.12 -4.57
C PRO A 159 -7.04 19.44 -3.31
N GLU A 160 -8.01 20.36 -3.39
CA GLU A 160 -8.84 20.73 -2.24
C GLU A 160 -9.59 19.53 -1.65
N HIS A 161 -10.13 18.68 -2.53
CA HIS A 161 -10.84 17.47 -2.13
C HIS A 161 -9.90 16.46 -1.46
N GLU A 162 -8.73 16.24 -2.05
CA GLU A 162 -7.78 15.25 -1.53
C GLU A 162 -7.14 15.72 -0.21
N PHE A 163 -6.87 17.02 -0.05
CA PHE A 163 -6.40 17.56 1.22
C PHE A 163 -7.47 17.47 2.31
N GLU A 164 -8.75 17.68 2.02
CA GLU A 164 -9.82 17.48 3.02
C GLU A 164 -9.96 15.99 3.41
N LYS A 165 -9.85 15.07 2.45
CA LYS A 165 -9.76 13.63 2.75
C LYS A 165 -8.57 13.33 3.66
N LEU A 166 -7.39 13.87 3.33
CA LEU A 166 -6.17 13.63 4.09
C LEU A 166 -6.29 14.14 5.53
N LYS A 167 -6.86 15.33 5.72
CA LYS A 167 -7.14 15.90 7.05
C LYS A 167 -8.03 14.97 7.88
N ARG A 168 -9.12 14.43 7.29
CA ARG A 168 -10.00 13.47 7.97
C ARG A 168 -9.29 12.15 8.31
N LYS A 169 -8.40 11.67 7.41
CA LYS A 169 -7.60 10.47 7.63
C LYS A 169 -6.64 10.66 8.83
N PHE A 170 -5.97 11.82 8.93
CA PHE A 170 -5.13 12.12 10.10
C PHE A 170 -5.93 12.25 11.40
N ALA A 171 -7.08 12.91 11.37
CA ALA A 171 -7.99 12.99 12.51
C ALA A 171 -8.51 11.60 12.93
N ALA A 172 -8.48 10.60 12.05
CA ALA A 172 -8.84 9.22 12.32
C ALA A 172 -7.68 8.33 12.79
N GLY A 173 -6.45 8.89 12.88
CA GLY A 173 -5.29 8.17 13.43
C GLY A 173 -4.24 7.73 12.40
N ALA A 174 -4.31 8.23 11.15
CA ALA A 174 -3.23 8.02 10.19
C ALA A 174 -1.92 8.67 10.69
N SER A 175 -0.78 8.06 10.37
CA SER A 175 0.53 8.52 10.84
C SER A 175 1.59 8.60 9.73
N PHE A 176 1.32 8.12 8.54
CA PHE A 176 2.16 8.28 7.36
C PHE A 176 1.33 8.24 6.07
N ILE A 177 1.93 8.67 4.97
CA ILE A 177 1.30 8.77 3.66
C ILE A 177 2.06 7.88 2.67
N ILE A 178 1.33 7.18 1.78
CA ILE A 178 1.84 6.63 0.53
C ILE A 178 1.08 7.33 -0.60
N THR A 179 1.80 7.89 -1.59
CA THR A 179 1.14 8.52 -2.74
C THR A 179 0.64 7.47 -3.72
N GLN A 180 -0.25 7.86 -4.64
CA GLN A 180 -0.43 7.11 -5.88
C GLN A 180 0.85 7.24 -6.74
N PRO A 181 1.07 6.30 -7.71
CA PRO A 181 2.27 6.32 -8.54
C PRO A 181 2.44 7.63 -9.30
N ILE A 182 3.66 8.15 -9.32
CA ILE A 182 4.03 9.30 -10.13
C ILE A 182 5.12 8.94 -11.13
N ILE A 183 5.17 9.67 -12.24
CA ILE A 183 6.19 9.52 -13.29
C ILE A 183 7.09 10.74 -13.43
N GLU A 184 6.75 11.83 -12.75
CA GLU A 184 7.48 13.09 -12.75
C GLU A 184 7.26 13.86 -11.44
N LYS A 185 7.98 14.95 -11.25
CA LYS A 185 7.78 15.84 -10.12
C LYS A 185 6.35 16.43 -10.15
N ASN A 186 5.67 16.39 -9.01
CA ASN A 186 4.26 16.77 -8.90
C ASN A 186 4.06 17.91 -7.90
N ALA A 187 3.46 19.01 -8.36
CA ALA A 187 3.24 20.21 -7.55
C ALA A 187 2.29 19.97 -6.36
N VAL A 188 1.31 19.06 -6.50
CA VAL A 188 0.36 18.73 -5.42
C VAL A 188 1.08 17.95 -4.30
N ILE A 189 2.06 17.11 -4.66
CA ILE A 189 2.93 16.46 -3.67
C ILE A 189 3.83 17.49 -2.98
N ASP A 190 4.41 18.43 -3.72
CA ASP A 190 5.23 19.51 -3.12
C ASP A 190 4.40 20.32 -2.10
N GLU A 191 3.15 20.66 -2.44
CA GLU A 191 2.20 21.33 -1.55
C GLU A 191 1.86 20.47 -0.32
N MET A 192 1.62 19.17 -0.52
CA MET A 192 1.33 18.22 0.57
C MET A 192 2.50 18.15 1.56
N LEU A 193 3.74 18.07 1.08
CA LEU A 193 4.94 18.07 1.93
C LEU A 193 5.10 19.35 2.75
N GLN A 194 4.71 20.50 2.17
CA GLN A 194 4.72 21.80 2.88
C GLN A 194 3.61 21.88 3.95
N LYS A 195 2.42 21.35 3.66
CA LYS A 195 1.28 21.38 4.59
C LYS A 195 1.42 20.40 5.77
N TYR A 196 2.15 19.30 5.57
CA TYR A 196 2.31 18.24 6.57
C TYR A 196 3.80 18.00 6.90
N PRO A 197 4.52 19.02 7.41
CA PRO A 197 5.94 18.89 7.73
C PRO A 197 6.13 17.86 8.85
N GLY A 198 7.10 16.97 8.67
CA GLY A 198 7.42 15.92 9.65
C GLY A 198 6.56 14.65 9.58
N VAL A 199 5.50 14.63 8.77
CA VAL A 199 4.78 13.39 8.47
C VAL A 199 5.64 12.54 7.54
N PRO A 200 5.88 11.25 7.83
CA PRO A 200 6.58 10.36 6.93
C PRO A 200 5.79 10.18 5.63
N VAL A 201 6.42 10.46 4.50
CA VAL A 201 5.83 10.31 3.17
C VAL A 201 6.64 9.31 2.34
N ILE A 202 5.94 8.43 1.67
CA ILE A 202 6.49 7.43 0.77
C ILE A 202 5.92 7.70 -0.62
N ILE A 203 6.78 7.99 -1.57
CA ILE A 203 6.41 8.25 -2.96
C ILE A 203 6.31 6.92 -3.69
N GLU A 204 5.19 6.68 -4.35
CA GLU A 204 5.03 5.47 -5.15
C GLU A 204 5.64 5.67 -6.54
N ALA A 205 6.52 4.74 -6.91
CA ALA A 205 7.16 4.66 -8.22
C ALA A 205 6.54 3.53 -9.05
N TRP A 206 6.08 3.86 -10.24
CA TRP A 206 5.58 2.88 -11.21
C TRP A 206 6.75 2.18 -11.90
N MET A 207 6.86 0.86 -11.77
CA MET A 207 8.01 0.11 -12.28
C MET A 207 7.73 -0.63 -13.58
N SER A 208 6.55 -0.46 -14.18
CA SER A 208 6.17 -1.09 -15.46
C SER A 208 6.21 -0.08 -16.60
N LYS A 209 6.61 -0.54 -17.80
CA LYS A 209 6.51 0.26 -19.03
C LYS A 209 5.10 0.39 -19.58
N LYS A 210 4.10 -0.25 -18.95
CA LYS A 210 2.70 -0.23 -19.38
C LYS A 210 2.00 1.03 -18.86
N ILE A 211 2.10 2.12 -19.62
CA ILE A 211 1.52 3.42 -19.25
C ILE A 211 -0.01 3.40 -19.21
N GLY A 212 -0.67 2.66 -20.11
CA GLY A 212 -2.13 2.51 -20.08
C GLY A 212 -2.66 1.99 -18.75
N LEU A 213 -1.98 0.98 -18.15
CA LEU A 213 -2.34 0.48 -16.82
C LEU A 213 -2.04 1.49 -15.70
N LEU A 214 -1.03 2.32 -15.86
CA LEU A 214 -0.79 3.42 -14.93
C LEU A 214 -1.93 4.44 -14.99
N SER A 215 -2.35 4.83 -16.20
CA SER A 215 -3.49 5.75 -16.40
C SER A 215 -4.76 5.26 -15.71
N GLU A 216 -5.06 3.96 -15.83
CA GLU A 216 -6.19 3.32 -15.14
C GLU A 216 -6.03 3.38 -13.62
N ALA A 217 -4.83 3.06 -13.11
CA ALA A 217 -4.56 3.00 -11.67
C ALA A 217 -4.67 4.38 -11.00
N VAL A 218 -4.26 5.45 -11.67
CA VAL A 218 -4.27 6.80 -11.09
C VAL A 218 -5.53 7.60 -11.42
N GLY A 219 -6.39 7.08 -12.30
CA GLY A 219 -7.60 7.79 -12.75
C GLY A 219 -7.31 9.04 -13.59
N TYR A 220 -6.13 9.12 -14.20
CA TYR A 220 -5.67 10.24 -15.01
C TYR A 220 -5.08 9.74 -16.34
N THR A 221 -5.55 10.29 -17.47
CA THR A 221 -5.10 9.86 -18.80
C THR A 221 -3.68 10.36 -19.07
N ILE A 222 -2.73 9.44 -19.11
CA ILE A 222 -1.36 9.68 -19.56
C ILE A 222 -1.28 9.19 -21.01
N PRO A 223 -0.82 10.01 -21.97
CA PRO A 223 -0.69 9.59 -23.36
C PRO A 223 0.16 8.32 -23.50
N GLU A 224 -0.29 7.36 -24.32
CA GLU A 224 0.41 6.08 -24.48
C GLU A 224 1.82 6.21 -25.08
N ASP A 225 2.06 7.27 -25.86
CA ASP A 225 3.34 7.61 -26.46
C ASP A 225 4.28 8.37 -25.51
N THR A 226 3.87 8.61 -24.25
CA THR A 226 4.71 9.28 -23.25
C THR A 226 5.99 8.47 -23.05
N PRO A 227 7.18 9.06 -23.30
CA PRO A 227 8.44 8.38 -23.06
C PRO A 227 8.61 8.07 -21.57
N PHE A 228 8.71 6.80 -21.24
CA PHE A 228 8.80 6.37 -19.86
C PHE A 228 9.86 5.29 -19.63
N ASP A 229 10.83 5.60 -18.79
CA ASP A 229 11.83 4.66 -18.28
C ASP A 229 11.67 4.56 -16.76
N PRO A 230 11.18 3.43 -16.24
CA PRO A 230 10.95 3.25 -14.80
C PRO A 230 12.20 3.50 -13.94
N ILE A 231 13.39 3.13 -14.42
CA ILE A 231 14.64 3.31 -13.66
C ILE A 231 15.10 4.75 -13.68
N ALA A 232 15.00 5.43 -14.82
CA ALA A 232 15.30 6.86 -14.90
C ALA A 232 14.33 7.66 -14.01
N THR A 233 13.03 7.34 -14.05
CA THR A 233 12.01 7.95 -13.20
C THR A 233 12.27 7.69 -11.72
N LEU A 234 12.61 6.45 -11.32
CA LEU A 234 12.96 6.14 -9.94
C LEU A 234 14.13 6.98 -9.44
N LYS A 235 15.19 7.12 -10.25
CA LYS A 235 16.33 7.99 -9.93
C LYS A 235 15.93 9.47 -9.84
N GLN A 236 14.98 9.91 -10.66
CA GLN A 236 14.45 11.28 -10.59
C GLN A 236 13.64 11.50 -9.31
N ILE A 237 12.78 10.55 -8.92
CA ILE A 237 12.03 10.59 -7.65
C ILE A 237 12.97 10.76 -6.45
N HIS A 238 14.10 10.05 -6.42
CA HIS A 238 15.09 10.22 -5.35
C HIS A 238 15.72 11.62 -5.30
N ARG A 239 15.92 12.26 -6.46
CA ARG A 239 16.44 13.64 -6.53
C ARG A 239 15.38 14.66 -6.12
N ASP A 240 14.14 14.48 -6.56
CA ASP A 240 13.06 15.43 -6.33
C ASP A 240 12.52 15.36 -4.90
N TYR A 241 12.54 14.16 -4.29
CA TYR A 241 11.98 13.87 -2.97
C TYR A 241 13.01 13.18 -2.03
N PRO A 242 14.16 13.80 -1.75
CA PRO A 242 15.28 13.16 -1.05
C PRO A 242 14.96 12.77 0.40
N ASN A 243 13.95 13.41 1.00
CA ASN A 243 13.50 13.18 2.38
C ASN A 243 12.27 12.27 2.47
N CYS A 244 11.85 11.66 1.35
CA CYS A 244 10.74 10.72 1.30
C CYS A 244 11.25 9.28 1.17
N GLY A 245 10.43 8.31 1.61
CA GLY A 245 10.59 6.91 1.25
C GLY A 245 10.15 6.63 -0.18
N VAL A 246 10.37 5.42 -0.66
CA VAL A 246 9.88 5.00 -1.98
C VAL A 246 9.17 3.66 -1.89
N TYR A 247 7.98 3.61 -2.47
CA TYR A 247 7.19 2.41 -2.70
C TYR A 247 7.30 2.00 -4.18
N LEU A 248 7.44 0.71 -4.44
CA LEU A 248 7.68 0.17 -5.78
C LEU A 248 6.52 -0.72 -6.19
N SER A 249 5.71 -0.23 -7.14
CA SER A 249 4.64 -1.01 -7.77
C SER A 249 5.17 -1.87 -8.88
N LEU A 250 5.18 -3.18 -8.68
CA LEU A 250 5.78 -4.17 -9.57
C LEU A 250 4.71 -5.04 -10.24
N LEU A 251 4.47 -4.87 -11.53
CA LEU A 251 3.63 -5.78 -12.32
C LEU A 251 4.36 -7.07 -12.72
N GLY A 252 5.68 -7.03 -12.81
CA GLY A 252 6.53 -8.15 -13.20
C GLY A 252 7.73 -8.31 -12.26
N PHE A 253 7.53 -8.90 -11.09
CA PHE A 253 8.56 -9.03 -10.06
C PHE A 253 9.88 -9.62 -10.60
N LYS A 254 9.81 -10.72 -11.37
CA LYS A 254 11.01 -11.41 -11.87
C LYS A 254 11.91 -10.55 -12.76
N THR A 255 11.32 -9.63 -13.53
CA THR A 255 12.02 -8.78 -14.51
C THR A 255 12.34 -7.39 -13.95
N GLN A 256 11.51 -6.86 -13.07
CA GLN A 256 11.61 -5.49 -12.57
C GLN A 256 12.42 -5.40 -11.27
N TYR A 257 12.22 -6.35 -10.35
CA TYR A 257 12.89 -6.33 -9.06
C TYR A 257 14.43 -6.37 -9.15
N PRO A 258 15.07 -7.16 -10.04
CA PRO A 258 16.53 -7.15 -10.19
C PRO A 258 17.11 -5.79 -10.62
N LEU A 259 16.32 -4.95 -11.31
CA LEU A 259 16.77 -3.64 -11.80
C LEU A 259 16.91 -2.61 -10.65
N ILE A 260 16.35 -2.90 -9.48
CA ILE A 260 16.28 -1.97 -8.36
C ILE A 260 17.54 -2.01 -7.48
N SER A 261 18.35 -3.06 -7.60
CA SER A 261 19.39 -3.41 -6.63
C SER A 261 20.47 -2.34 -6.42
N GLU A 262 20.62 -1.36 -7.31
CA GLU A 262 21.69 -0.37 -7.28
C GLU A 262 21.23 1.10 -7.34
N THR A 263 19.93 1.37 -7.36
CA THR A 263 19.41 2.70 -7.66
C THR A 263 19.43 3.68 -6.50
N TRP A 264 19.61 3.20 -5.27
CA TRP A 264 19.59 4.04 -4.05
C TRP A 264 20.94 4.06 -3.30
N LYS A 265 22.01 3.93 -4.02
CA LYS A 265 23.37 4.13 -3.45
C LYS A 265 23.87 5.54 -3.67
#